data_997554a397558326d60c9f40181c32bc
#
_entry.id   997554a397558326d60c9f40181c32bc
#
_cell.length_a   1.000
_cell.length_b   1.000
_cell.length_c   1.000
_cell.angle_alpha   90.00
_cell.angle_beta   90.00
_cell.angle_gamma   90.00
#
_symmetry.space_group_name_H-M   'P 1'
#
loop_
_entity.id
_entity.type
_entity.pdbx_description
1 polymer ?
#
loop_
_entity_poly.entity_id
_entity_poly.type
_entity_poly.pdbx_seq_one_letter_code
_entity_poly.pdbx_strand_id
1 'polypeptide(L)'
;MNFMLKGKLKIVWVAIILSATRASAEMPTAIDVADGTVLLTVHAEGAQIYECRPVPEKDSSQVGALTWQFREPIATLIVDGKSIGRHYAGPNWDHMDGTGVKGKAVASVPGATPDDIPWLKLDIVDHRGDGILSSATTVQRINTRGGMLLGQCESAGTYRSVPYSADYVFLRGKNQR
;
A
#
# COMPACT_ATOMS: atom_id res chain seq x y z
N MET A 1 2.43 19.99 -78.20
CA MET A 1 1.61 20.66 -77.18
C MET A 1 1.35 19.59 -76.08
N ASN A 2 2.27 19.46 -75.05
CA ASN A 2 2.25 18.40 -74.05
C ASN A 2 1.65 18.98 -72.74
N PHE A 3 0.47 18.48 -72.40
CA PHE A 3 -0.14 18.74 -71.08
C PHE A 3 0.37 17.70 -70.06
N MET A 4 1.22 18.13 -69.12
CA MET A 4 1.59 17.35 -67.95
C MET A 4 0.54 17.50 -66.86
N LEU A 5 -0.21 16.46 -66.60
CA LEU A 5 -1.12 16.37 -65.44
C LEU A 5 -0.30 15.96 -64.17
N LYS A 6 -0.08 16.91 -63.25
CA LYS A 6 0.53 16.64 -61.93
C LYS A 6 -0.55 16.14 -60.97
N GLY A 7 -0.66 14.83 -60.77
CA GLY A 7 -1.47 14.24 -59.73
C GLY A 7 -0.84 14.46 -58.36
N LYS A 8 -1.52 15.18 -57.43
CA LYS A 8 -1.12 15.29 -56.03
C LYS A 8 -1.62 14.07 -55.26
N LEU A 9 -0.70 13.20 -54.85
CA LEU A 9 -0.98 12.07 -53.95
C LEU A 9 -1.21 12.62 -52.54
N LYS A 10 -2.44 12.53 -52.01
CA LYS A 10 -2.77 12.86 -50.64
C LYS A 10 -2.52 11.62 -49.76
N ILE A 11 -1.45 11.66 -48.94
CA ILE A 11 -1.18 10.63 -47.95
C ILE A 11 -2.08 10.92 -46.75
N VAL A 12 -3.06 10.05 -46.47
CA VAL A 12 -3.91 10.10 -45.29
C VAL A 12 -3.21 9.30 -44.19
N TRP A 13 -2.74 9.97 -43.16
CA TRP A 13 -2.24 9.33 -41.98
C TRP A 13 -3.43 8.88 -41.10
N VAL A 14 -3.66 7.59 -40.99
CA VAL A 14 -4.59 7.01 -40.03
C VAL A 14 -3.84 6.84 -38.72
N ALA A 15 -4.13 7.66 -37.74
CA ALA A 15 -3.61 7.51 -36.38
C ALA A 15 -4.40 6.37 -35.69
N ILE A 16 -3.75 5.25 -35.47
CA ILE A 16 -4.27 4.14 -34.65
C ILE A 16 -4.07 4.53 -33.20
N ILE A 17 -5.14 4.94 -32.51
CA ILE A 17 -5.14 5.16 -31.06
C ILE A 17 -5.23 3.79 -30.40
N LEU A 18 -4.11 3.30 -29.88
CA LEU A 18 -4.06 2.13 -29.01
C LEU A 18 -4.61 2.53 -27.64
N SER A 19 -5.87 2.25 -27.38
CA SER A 19 -6.45 2.38 -26.05
C SER A 19 -5.91 1.25 -25.17
N ALA A 20 -4.92 1.56 -24.31
CA ALA A 20 -4.46 0.64 -23.28
C ALA A 20 -5.57 0.51 -22.21
N THR A 21 -6.35 -0.56 -22.28
CA THR A 21 -7.24 -0.97 -21.19
C THR A 21 -6.37 -1.40 -20.00
N ARG A 22 -6.36 -0.60 -18.93
CA ARG A 22 -5.79 -1.03 -17.65
C ARG A 22 -6.69 -2.15 -17.12
N ALA A 23 -6.21 -3.39 -17.20
CA ALA A 23 -6.81 -4.48 -16.46
C ALA A 23 -6.71 -4.14 -14.97
N SER A 24 -7.85 -3.95 -14.32
CA SER A 24 -7.92 -3.89 -12.85
C SER A 24 -7.53 -5.30 -12.37
N ALA A 25 -6.42 -5.42 -11.63
CA ALA A 25 -6.05 -6.70 -11.05
C ALA A 25 -7.16 -7.11 -10.07
N GLU A 26 -7.66 -8.34 -10.23
CA GLU A 26 -8.66 -8.91 -9.32
C GLU A 26 -8.07 -9.01 -7.91
N MET A 27 -8.89 -8.67 -6.89
CA MET A 27 -8.47 -8.74 -5.49
C MET A 27 -8.17 -10.21 -5.12
N PRO A 28 -6.96 -10.51 -4.59
CA PRO A 28 -6.67 -11.87 -4.13
C PRO A 28 -7.64 -12.31 -3.03
N THR A 29 -8.21 -13.51 -3.15
CA THR A 29 -9.25 -14.02 -2.24
C THR A 29 -8.82 -14.07 -0.78
N ALA A 30 -7.52 -14.27 -0.49
CA ALA A 30 -6.99 -14.30 0.87
C ALA A 30 -7.18 -12.98 1.64
N ILE A 31 -7.18 -11.85 0.93
CA ILE A 31 -7.34 -10.52 1.53
C ILE A 31 -8.65 -9.85 1.14
N ASP A 32 -9.49 -10.53 0.36
CA ASP A 32 -10.80 -10.01 -0.03
C ASP A 32 -11.73 -9.86 1.19
N VAL A 33 -12.62 -8.87 1.12
CA VAL A 33 -13.68 -8.60 2.10
C VAL A 33 -15.02 -8.71 1.37
N ALA A 34 -15.48 -9.96 1.25
CA ALA A 34 -16.75 -10.23 0.60
C ALA A 34 -17.86 -9.38 1.25
N ASP A 35 -18.63 -8.69 0.41
CA ASP A 35 -19.76 -7.87 0.84
C ASP A 35 -19.41 -6.66 1.75
N GLY A 36 -18.15 -6.29 1.88
CA GLY A 36 -17.72 -5.10 2.60
C GLY A 36 -18.19 -3.81 1.93
N THR A 37 -18.67 -2.85 2.71
CA THR A 37 -18.94 -1.50 2.23
C THR A 37 -17.69 -0.65 2.40
N VAL A 38 -17.16 -0.09 1.33
CA VAL A 38 -16.04 0.84 1.39
C VAL A 38 -16.51 2.15 2.02
N LEU A 39 -15.82 2.56 3.08
CA LEU A 39 -16.04 3.83 3.78
C LEU A 39 -15.09 4.91 3.26
N LEU A 40 -13.83 4.54 3.06
CA LEU A 40 -12.78 5.47 2.64
C LEU A 40 -11.67 4.68 1.93
N THR A 41 -11.16 5.24 0.84
CA THR A 41 -9.91 4.81 0.20
C THR A 41 -8.93 5.97 0.23
N VAL A 42 -7.70 5.72 0.68
CA VAL A 42 -6.65 6.73 0.77
C VAL A 42 -5.36 6.22 0.14
N HIS A 43 -4.63 7.11 -0.52
CA HIS A 43 -3.25 6.86 -0.89
C HIS A 43 -2.33 7.21 0.28
N ALA A 44 -1.31 6.39 0.53
CA ALA A 44 -0.32 6.62 1.57
C ALA A 44 1.07 6.75 0.95
N GLU A 45 1.79 7.78 1.35
CA GLU A 45 3.20 7.96 1.04
C GLU A 45 4.02 8.14 2.31
N GLY A 46 5.13 7.43 2.40
CA GLY A 46 5.97 7.47 3.58
C GLY A 46 7.13 6.50 3.54
N ALA A 47 7.47 5.93 4.69
CA ALA A 47 8.56 4.99 4.83
C ALA A 47 8.24 3.87 5.82
N GLN A 48 8.83 2.70 5.54
CA GLN A 48 8.99 1.63 6.52
C GLN A 48 10.31 1.87 7.27
N ILE A 49 10.25 1.94 8.59
CA ILE A 49 11.43 2.11 9.44
C ILE A 49 11.89 0.73 9.89
N TYR A 50 13.16 0.46 9.65
CA TYR A 50 13.83 -0.76 10.08
C TYR A 50 14.90 -0.42 11.12
N GLU A 51 15.12 -1.34 12.03
CA GLU A 51 16.18 -1.28 13.03
C GLU A 51 17.10 -2.49 12.88
N CYS A 52 18.39 -2.26 12.94
CA CYS A 52 19.38 -3.30 12.94
C CYS A 52 19.41 -3.98 14.32
N ARG A 53 19.00 -5.25 14.39
CA ARG A 53 18.88 -6.02 15.64
C ARG A 53 19.52 -7.40 15.52
N PRO A 54 19.94 -7.99 16.64
CA PRO A 54 20.33 -9.40 16.66
C PRO A 54 19.21 -10.30 16.14
N VAL A 55 19.59 -11.31 15.39
CA VAL A 55 18.68 -12.39 14.98
C VAL A 55 18.10 -13.05 16.24
N PRO A 56 16.77 -13.26 16.35
CA PRO A 56 16.16 -13.91 17.49
C PRO A 56 16.76 -15.31 17.75
N GLU A 57 16.96 -15.67 19.00
CA GLU A 57 17.61 -16.95 19.43
C GLU A 57 16.93 -18.22 18.88
N LYS A 58 15.68 -18.14 18.43
CA LYS A 58 14.96 -19.25 17.80
C LYS A 58 15.58 -19.72 16.49
N ASP A 59 16.41 -18.90 15.86
CA ASP A 59 17.16 -19.25 14.65
C ASP A 59 18.63 -19.53 14.99
N SER A 60 18.87 -20.68 15.60
CA SER A 60 20.18 -21.10 16.13
C SER A 60 21.31 -21.17 15.09
N SER A 61 20.99 -21.13 13.80
CA SER A 61 21.99 -21.15 12.71
C SER A 61 22.70 -19.81 12.51
N GLN A 62 22.20 -18.71 13.09
CA GLN A 62 22.70 -17.35 12.90
C GLN A 62 22.92 -16.58 14.22
N VAL A 63 23.20 -17.28 15.31
CA VAL A 63 23.44 -16.66 16.62
C VAL A 63 24.53 -15.59 16.52
N GLY A 64 24.18 -14.35 16.92
CA GLY A 64 25.10 -13.21 16.88
C GLY A 64 25.09 -12.41 15.58
N ALA A 65 24.43 -12.88 14.51
CA ALA A 65 24.27 -12.09 13.30
C ALA A 65 23.27 -10.95 13.54
N LEU A 66 23.52 -9.83 12.86
CA LEU A 66 22.61 -8.67 12.87
C LEU A 66 21.80 -8.63 11.58
N THR A 67 20.51 -8.33 11.69
CA THR A 67 19.61 -8.21 10.53
C THR A 67 18.68 -7.01 10.67
N TRP A 68 18.26 -6.47 9.50
CA TRP A 68 17.24 -5.45 9.45
C TRP A 68 15.89 -6.05 9.87
N GLN A 69 15.31 -5.50 10.91
CA GLN A 69 13.98 -5.90 11.39
C GLN A 69 13.02 -4.73 11.29
N PHE A 70 11.83 -4.97 10.72
CA PHE A 70 10.80 -3.97 10.64
C PHE A 70 10.41 -3.48 12.04
N ARG A 71 10.34 -2.17 12.20
CA ARG A 71 9.96 -1.51 13.45
C ARG A 71 8.57 -0.88 13.34
N GLU A 72 8.41 0.06 12.39
CA GLU A 72 7.18 0.84 12.27
C GLU A 72 7.03 1.48 10.89
N PRO A 73 5.78 1.73 10.43
CA PRO A 73 5.52 2.61 9.31
C PRO A 73 5.44 4.06 9.78
N ILE A 74 5.75 4.99 8.90
CA ILE A 74 5.44 6.42 9.01
C ILE A 74 4.95 6.87 7.65
N ALA A 75 3.66 7.27 7.54
CA ALA A 75 3.12 7.73 6.28
C ALA A 75 2.04 8.80 6.45
N THR A 76 1.94 9.66 5.44
CA THR A 76 0.84 10.60 5.25
C THR A 76 -0.26 9.93 4.45
N LEU A 77 -1.51 10.12 4.87
CA LEU A 77 -2.71 9.67 4.14
C LEU A 77 -3.20 10.80 3.24
N ILE A 78 -3.45 10.50 1.98
CA ILE A 78 -3.71 11.49 0.93
C ILE A 78 -4.99 11.14 0.18
N VAL A 79 -5.88 12.12 0.00
CA VAL A 79 -7.03 12.06 -0.90
C VAL A 79 -7.06 13.35 -1.73
N ASP A 80 -7.21 13.23 -3.04
CA ASP A 80 -7.23 14.37 -3.97
C ASP A 80 -6.07 15.36 -3.78
N GLY A 81 -4.86 14.80 -3.55
CA GLY A 81 -3.63 15.56 -3.35
C GLY A 81 -3.54 16.30 -2.00
N LYS A 82 -4.48 16.09 -1.08
CA LYS A 82 -4.50 16.72 0.25
C LYS A 82 -4.18 15.71 1.34
N SER A 83 -3.34 16.09 2.31
CA SER A 83 -3.13 15.30 3.52
C SER A 83 -4.40 15.31 4.37
N ILE A 84 -4.91 14.12 4.67
CA ILE A 84 -6.12 13.92 5.48
C ILE A 84 -5.87 13.12 6.75
N GLY A 85 -4.64 12.72 7.00
CA GLY A 85 -4.30 11.90 8.16
C GLY A 85 -2.91 11.30 8.10
N ARG A 86 -2.67 10.34 8.98
CA ARG A 86 -1.37 9.67 9.11
C ARG A 86 -1.52 8.18 9.45
N HIS A 87 -0.49 7.40 9.06
CA HIS A 87 -0.32 6.01 9.47
C HIS A 87 1.00 5.86 10.22
N TYR A 88 0.97 5.13 11.33
CA TYR A 88 2.13 4.98 12.22
C TYR A 88 2.11 3.67 13.01
N ALA A 89 3.11 3.51 13.90
CA ALA A 89 3.31 2.30 14.68
C ALA A 89 2.05 1.78 15.37
N GLY A 90 1.87 0.46 15.31
CA GLY A 90 0.86 -0.21 16.08
C GLY A 90 -0.11 -1.19 15.42
N PRO A 91 -0.31 -1.24 14.09
CA PRO A 91 -0.49 -0.23 13.06
C PRO A 91 -1.74 0.64 13.33
N ASN A 92 -1.55 1.94 13.34
CA ASN A 92 -2.61 2.92 13.62
C ASN A 92 -2.82 3.84 12.41
N TRP A 93 -4.05 4.28 12.23
CA TRP A 93 -4.44 5.31 11.26
C TRP A 93 -5.26 6.38 11.98
N ASP A 94 -4.85 7.63 11.84
CA ASP A 94 -5.58 8.81 12.32
C ASP A 94 -6.09 9.59 11.11
N HIS A 95 -7.35 9.99 11.15
CA HIS A 95 -7.98 10.87 10.18
C HIS A 95 -8.14 12.28 10.75
N MET A 96 -8.15 13.29 9.87
CA MET A 96 -8.22 14.70 10.27
C MET A 96 -9.52 15.11 10.95
N ASP A 97 -10.59 14.29 10.88
CA ASP A 97 -11.85 14.49 11.59
C ASP A 97 -11.79 14.10 13.07
N GLY A 98 -10.63 13.64 13.56
CA GLY A 98 -10.42 13.21 14.93
C GLY A 98 -10.64 11.70 15.15
N THR A 99 -11.11 10.97 14.13
CA THR A 99 -11.21 9.50 14.25
C THR A 99 -9.88 8.83 14.06
N GLY A 100 -9.72 7.69 14.71
CA GLY A 100 -8.57 6.81 14.52
C GLY A 100 -8.93 5.35 14.75
N VAL A 101 -8.18 4.47 14.11
CA VAL A 101 -8.34 3.02 14.24
C VAL A 101 -6.99 2.34 14.41
N LYS A 102 -7.00 1.18 15.10
CA LYS A 102 -5.86 0.28 15.23
C LYS A 102 -6.21 -1.04 14.57
N GLY A 103 -5.31 -1.55 13.74
CA GLY A 103 -5.47 -2.82 13.03
C GLY A 103 -4.62 -3.94 13.62
N LYS A 104 -5.00 -5.18 13.25
CA LYS A 104 -4.21 -6.40 13.46
C LYS A 104 -4.23 -7.19 12.15
N ALA A 105 -3.06 -7.45 11.58
CA ALA A 105 -2.95 -8.23 10.35
C ALA A 105 -3.47 -9.67 10.58
N VAL A 106 -4.36 -10.11 9.69
CA VAL A 106 -4.98 -11.44 9.72
C VAL A 106 -4.74 -12.23 8.45
N ALA A 107 -4.42 -11.56 7.33
CA ALA A 107 -4.01 -12.22 6.09
C ALA A 107 -3.04 -11.34 5.31
N SER A 108 -2.20 -11.98 4.49
CA SER A 108 -1.25 -11.30 3.63
C SER A 108 -1.06 -12.05 2.31
N VAL A 109 -0.74 -11.29 1.26
CA VAL A 109 -0.25 -11.82 -0.02
C VAL A 109 0.99 -11.02 -0.44
N PRO A 110 1.92 -11.60 -1.20
CA PRO A 110 3.10 -10.87 -1.67
C PRO A 110 2.73 -9.58 -2.42
N GLY A 111 3.62 -8.58 -2.38
CA GLY A 111 3.57 -7.43 -3.27
C GLY A 111 3.83 -7.82 -4.73
N ALA A 112 3.73 -6.86 -5.65
CA ALA A 112 3.92 -7.10 -7.07
C ALA A 112 5.36 -7.49 -7.43
N THR A 113 6.34 -7.01 -6.64
CA THR A 113 7.76 -7.31 -6.76
C THR A 113 8.36 -7.68 -5.41
N PRO A 114 9.57 -8.30 -5.35
CA PRO A 114 10.25 -8.57 -4.07
C PRO A 114 10.58 -7.33 -3.24
N ASP A 115 10.65 -6.16 -3.86
CA ASP A 115 10.94 -4.90 -3.17
C ASP A 115 9.69 -4.28 -2.52
N ASP A 116 8.51 -4.80 -2.84
CA ASP A 116 7.24 -4.28 -2.36
C ASP A 116 6.81 -4.98 -1.07
N ILE A 117 6.41 -4.20 -0.06
CA ILE A 117 5.82 -4.77 1.14
C ILE A 117 4.52 -5.52 0.80
N PRO A 118 4.17 -6.61 1.55
CA PRO A 118 2.99 -7.41 1.26
C PRO A 118 1.69 -6.61 1.27
N TRP A 119 0.71 -7.02 0.47
CA TRP A 119 -0.67 -6.62 0.65
C TRP A 119 -1.23 -7.29 1.89
N LEU A 120 -2.09 -6.60 2.62
CA LEU A 120 -2.62 -7.09 3.89
C LEU A 120 -4.12 -6.92 3.98
N LYS A 121 -4.74 -7.83 4.73
CA LYS A 121 -6.02 -7.63 5.39
C LYS A 121 -5.78 -7.50 6.88
N LEU A 122 -6.33 -6.46 7.49
CA LEU A 122 -6.21 -6.21 8.92
C LEU A 122 -7.62 -6.05 9.50
N ASP A 123 -7.90 -6.78 10.59
CA ASP A 123 -9.10 -6.52 11.38
C ASP A 123 -8.84 -5.29 12.26
N ILE A 124 -9.85 -4.43 12.39
CA ILE A 124 -9.80 -3.30 13.31
C ILE A 124 -10.10 -3.82 14.71
N VAL A 125 -9.20 -3.55 15.64
CA VAL A 125 -9.24 -4.04 17.02
C VAL A 125 -9.47 -2.93 18.04
N ASP A 126 -9.38 -1.66 17.61
CA ASP A 126 -9.63 -0.50 18.48
C ASP A 126 -10.08 0.69 17.63
N HIS A 127 -10.95 1.53 18.20
CA HIS A 127 -11.47 2.76 17.60
C HIS A 127 -11.32 3.93 18.55
N ARG A 128 -11.15 5.12 17.99
CA ARG A 128 -11.14 6.39 18.73
C ARG A 128 -11.92 7.45 17.95
N GLY A 129 -12.75 8.23 18.66
CA GLY A 129 -13.54 9.32 18.09
C GLY A 129 -14.73 8.86 17.25
N ASP A 130 -15.57 9.83 16.87
CA ASP A 130 -16.76 9.66 16.05
C ASP A 130 -16.57 10.38 14.71
N GLY A 131 -16.56 9.64 13.59
CA GLY A 131 -16.40 10.17 12.24
C GLY A 131 -16.24 9.06 11.23
N ILE A 132 -15.53 9.31 10.13
CA ILE A 132 -15.54 8.44 8.96
C ILE A 132 -15.02 7.01 9.23
N LEU A 133 -14.08 6.86 10.17
CA LEU A 133 -13.48 5.55 10.51
C LEU A 133 -14.21 4.85 11.67
N SER A 134 -15.17 5.49 12.34
CA SER A 134 -15.81 4.94 13.54
C SER A 134 -16.54 3.62 13.33
N SER A 135 -17.03 3.35 12.13
CA SER A 135 -17.72 2.09 11.77
C SER A 135 -16.87 1.14 10.92
N ALA A 136 -15.59 1.44 10.72
CA ALA A 136 -14.70 0.56 9.98
C ALA A 136 -14.42 -0.71 10.78
N THR A 137 -14.43 -1.87 10.13
CA THR A 137 -14.13 -3.17 10.75
C THR A 137 -12.89 -3.81 10.19
N THR A 138 -12.49 -3.38 9.00
CA THR A 138 -11.36 -3.95 8.26
C THR A 138 -10.60 -2.86 7.53
N VAL A 139 -9.28 -3.00 7.47
CA VAL A 139 -8.41 -2.23 6.59
C VAL A 139 -7.72 -3.19 5.63
N GLN A 140 -7.75 -2.88 4.33
CA GLN A 140 -6.87 -3.51 3.36
C GLN A 140 -5.71 -2.57 3.03
N ARG A 141 -4.48 -3.10 2.97
CA ARG A 141 -3.33 -2.46 2.35
C ARG A 141 -3.08 -3.13 1.01
N ILE A 142 -3.19 -2.39 -0.06
CA ILE A 142 -3.06 -2.87 -1.44
C ILE A 142 -2.19 -1.95 -2.28
N ASN A 143 -1.87 -2.34 -3.51
CA ASN A 143 -1.12 -1.52 -4.47
C ASN A 143 0.21 -0.99 -3.91
N THR A 144 0.86 -1.81 -3.09
CA THR A 144 2.12 -1.43 -2.44
C THR A 144 3.25 -1.27 -3.45
N ARG A 145 4.12 -0.30 -3.20
CA ARG A 145 5.36 -0.05 -3.95
C ARG A 145 6.49 0.22 -2.98
N GLY A 146 7.57 -0.52 -3.09
CA GLY A 146 8.75 -0.38 -2.23
C GLY A 146 8.50 -0.78 -0.78
N GLY A 147 9.35 -0.29 0.11
CA GLY A 147 9.24 -0.48 1.55
C GLY A 147 9.88 -1.75 2.08
N MET A 148 10.26 -2.73 1.25
CA MET A 148 10.88 -3.96 1.71
C MET A 148 12.39 -3.75 1.95
N LEU A 149 12.88 -4.25 3.09
CA LEU A 149 14.30 -4.31 3.40
C LEU A 149 14.58 -5.65 4.10
N LEU A 150 15.46 -6.42 3.50
CA LEU A 150 15.92 -7.71 4.01
C LEU A 150 17.45 -7.72 4.11
N GLY A 151 17.99 -8.71 4.81
CA GLY A 151 19.42 -8.97 4.85
C GLY A 151 20.11 -8.49 6.11
N GLN A 152 21.43 -8.66 6.11
CA GLN A 152 22.28 -8.36 7.26
C GLN A 152 22.54 -6.87 7.39
N CYS A 153 22.89 -6.46 8.60
CA CYS A 153 23.34 -5.10 8.93
C CYS A 153 24.56 -5.17 9.83
N GLU A 154 25.27 -4.04 10.00
CA GLU A 154 26.59 -4.02 10.63
C GLU A 154 26.59 -3.52 12.07
N SER A 155 25.67 -2.62 12.42
CA SER A 155 25.68 -1.94 13.72
C SER A 155 24.32 -2.00 14.38
N ALA A 156 24.22 -2.72 15.50
CA ALA A 156 23.00 -2.83 16.28
C ALA A 156 22.49 -1.46 16.73
N GLY A 157 21.17 -1.27 16.70
CA GLY A 157 20.49 -0.03 17.09
C GLY A 157 20.50 1.06 16.00
N THR A 158 21.14 0.84 14.84
CA THR A 158 21.00 1.77 13.70
C THR A 158 19.66 1.60 13.01
N TYR A 159 19.18 2.69 12.37
CA TYR A 159 17.89 2.73 11.69
C TYR A 159 18.05 2.93 10.19
N ARG A 160 17.11 2.40 9.44
CA ARG A 160 16.97 2.65 8.01
C ARG A 160 15.53 2.98 7.65
N SER A 161 15.35 4.07 6.89
CA SER A 161 14.08 4.49 6.33
C SER A 161 14.01 4.02 4.88
N VAL A 162 13.01 3.22 4.53
CA VAL A 162 12.80 2.70 3.17
C VAL A 162 11.49 3.26 2.64
N PRO A 163 11.53 4.11 1.59
CA PRO A 163 10.32 4.71 1.03
C PRO A 163 9.33 3.66 0.56
N TYR A 164 8.04 3.91 0.80
CA TYR A 164 6.95 3.10 0.26
C TYR A 164 5.74 3.96 -0.04
N SER A 165 4.90 3.44 -0.94
CA SER A 165 3.52 3.89 -1.09
C SER A 165 2.57 2.70 -1.05
N ALA A 166 1.30 2.96 -0.72
CA ALA A 166 0.23 1.97 -0.68
C ALA A 166 -1.14 2.66 -0.78
N ASP A 167 -2.16 1.88 -1.13
CA ASP A 167 -3.53 2.30 -0.91
C ASP A 167 -4.09 1.58 0.32
N TYR A 168 -4.77 2.32 1.21
CA TYR A 168 -5.53 1.79 2.32
C TYR A 168 -7.01 1.93 2.04
N VAL A 169 -7.73 0.79 2.07
CA VAL A 169 -9.18 0.74 1.92
C VAL A 169 -9.78 0.40 3.27
N PHE A 170 -10.57 1.31 3.83
CA PHE A 170 -11.30 1.10 5.08
C PHE A 170 -12.71 0.62 4.75
N LEU A 171 -13.09 -0.53 5.32
CA LEU A 171 -14.35 -1.18 5.02
C LEU A 171 -15.15 -1.46 6.30
N ARG A 172 -16.47 -1.42 6.16
CA ARG A 172 -17.42 -1.94 7.13
C ARG A 172 -17.95 -3.29 6.64
N GLY A 173 -17.79 -4.35 7.42
CA GLY A 173 -18.39 -5.65 7.16
C GLY A 173 -19.92 -5.63 7.33
N LYS A 174 -20.64 -6.50 6.63
CA LYS A 174 -22.12 -6.57 6.65
C LYS A 174 -22.75 -6.91 8.02
N ASN A 175 -22.01 -7.53 8.95
CA ASN A 175 -22.53 -8.12 10.17
C ASN A 175 -22.43 -7.23 11.43
N GLN A 176 -22.12 -5.93 11.27
CA GLN A 176 -22.17 -4.99 12.41
C GLN A 176 -23.31 -4.00 12.19
N ARG A 177 -24.47 -4.33 12.84
CA ARG A 177 -25.56 -3.38 13.09
C ARG A 177 -25.39 -2.78 14.47
#